data_0cac969771602602c0e5b34f4c4c32bb
#
_entry.id   0cac969771602602c0e5b34f4c4c32bb
#
_cell.length_a   1.000
_cell.length_b   1.000
_cell.length_c   1.000
_cell.angle_alpha   90.00
_cell.angle_beta   90.00
_cell.angle_gamma   90.00
#
_symmetry.space_group_name_H-M   'P 1'
#
loop_
_entity.id
_entity.type
_entity.pdbx_description
1 polymer ?
#
loop_
_entity_poly.entity_id
_entity_poly.type
_entity_poly.pdbx_seq_one_letter_code
_entity_poly.pdbx_strand_id
1 'polypeptide(L)'
;MDKYLNIVSFNIPYPANYGGVIDVYYKLEALHACGVKLILHCFEYERPHAPELESICDKVFYYKRRTGVIANLTWLPYNVYSRKDHRLIENLLQNDYPILFEGLHSCYYMDDPRLRNRMKIFRECNIEHDYYRHLAKSGKGLVRNAFFMIEAMRFQAYQKVARYANLIIAVSTTDADYLRKQFPNQRIEFVPCFHENNRITAEPGKSDYILYHGKLSVIESRVISHQACFQPIKTYLHNSGHEPDPFDTRGSRSLPTYKSRSKSQ
;
A
#
# COMPACT_ATOMS: atom_id res chain seq x y z
N MET A 1 0.79 1.14 -32.17
CA MET A 1 -0.34 0.64 -31.37
C MET A 1 -0.23 1.24 -29.99
N ASP A 2 -1.30 1.83 -29.52
CA ASP A 2 -1.37 2.35 -28.14
C ASP A 2 -1.25 1.20 -27.13
N LYS A 3 -0.47 1.41 -26.09
CA LYS A 3 -0.28 0.42 -25.01
C LYS A 3 -1.25 0.77 -23.88
N TYR A 4 -2.22 -0.09 -23.62
CA TYR A 4 -3.18 0.07 -22.53
C TYR A 4 -2.84 -0.84 -21.35
N LEU A 5 -3.17 -0.38 -20.13
CA LEU A 5 -3.01 -1.12 -18.90
C LEU A 5 -4.17 -0.81 -17.93
N ASN A 6 -4.87 -1.87 -17.47
CA ASN A 6 -5.76 -1.75 -16.32
C ASN A 6 -4.94 -1.83 -15.04
N ILE A 7 -5.17 -0.93 -14.09
CA ILE A 7 -4.51 -0.93 -12.78
C ILE A 7 -5.57 -1.00 -11.69
N VAL A 8 -5.53 -2.05 -10.88
CA VAL A 8 -6.45 -2.22 -9.75
C VAL A 8 -5.70 -1.82 -8.48
N SER A 9 -5.99 -0.62 -7.99
CA SER A 9 -5.41 -0.05 -6.78
C SER A 9 -6.25 -0.36 -5.55
N PHE A 10 -5.61 -0.64 -4.43
CA PHE A 10 -6.29 -0.93 -3.17
C PHE A 10 -6.93 0.31 -2.52
N ASN A 11 -6.58 1.52 -2.93
CA ASN A 11 -7.13 2.79 -2.46
C ASN A 11 -7.05 3.84 -3.57
N ILE A 12 -7.66 5.00 -3.41
CA ILE A 12 -7.45 6.18 -4.26
C ILE A 12 -6.00 6.65 -4.04
N PRO A 13 -5.12 6.66 -5.07
CA PRO A 13 -3.69 6.92 -4.84
C PRO A 13 -3.32 8.40 -4.66
N TYR A 14 -4.29 9.31 -4.70
CA TYR A 14 -4.05 10.75 -4.48
C TYR A 14 -4.84 11.27 -3.25
N PRO A 15 -4.29 12.21 -2.46
CA PRO A 15 -2.90 12.69 -2.49
C PRO A 15 -1.89 11.61 -2.09
N ALA A 16 -0.67 11.66 -2.69
CA ALA A 16 0.39 10.69 -2.45
C ALA A 16 1.09 10.95 -1.10
N ASN A 17 0.44 10.63 0.03
CA ASN A 17 0.82 11.04 1.38
C ASN A 17 1.22 9.89 2.34
N TYR A 18 1.21 8.63 1.87
CA TYR A 18 1.78 7.49 2.61
C TYR A 18 2.31 6.42 1.65
N GLY A 19 3.23 5.56 2.12
CA GLY A 19 4.05 4.68 1.29
C GLY A 19 3.33 3.92 0.19
N GLY A 20 2.21 3.25 0.50
CA GLY A 20 1.48 2.46 -0.50
C GLY A 20 0.88 3.31 -1.63
N VAL A 21 0.27 4.46 -1.31
CA VAL A 21 -0.30 5.33 -2.36
C VAL A 21 0.77 6.15 -3.08
N ILE A 22 1.90 6.46 -2.44
CA ILE A 22 3.06 7.09 -3.08
C ILE A 22 3.55 6.21 -4.23
N ASP A 23 3.79 4.93 -3.96
CA ASP A 23 4.24 3.98 -4.99
C ASP A 23 3.26 3.88 -6.17
N VAL A 24 1.97 3.78 -5.88
CA VAL A 24 0.95 3.70 -6.94
C VAL A 24 0.90 4.98 -7.76
N TYR A 25 0.82 6.15 -7.11
CA TYR A 25 0.67 7.44 -7.78
C TYR A 25 1.86 7.74 -8.72
N TYR A 26 3.09 7.69 -8.21
CA TYR A 26 4.27 7.98 -9.04
C TYR A 26 4.53 6.92 -10.11
N LYS A 27 4.04 5.71 -9.93
CA LYS A 27 4.00 4.69 -10.98
C LYS A 27 3.00 5.05 -12.09
N LEU A 28 1.81 5.57 -11.75
CA LEU A 28 0.87 6.06 -12.76
C LEU A 28 1.51 7.18 -13.59
N GLU A 29 2.15 8.17 -12.93
CA GLU A 29 2.85 9.25 -13.63
C GLU A 29 3.96 8.73 -14.54
N ALA A 30 4.80 7.81 -14.05
CA ALA A 30 5.89 7.23 -14.83
C ALA A 30 5.39 6.44 -16.05
N LEU A 31 4.34 5.64 -15.90
CA LEU A 31 3.74 4.89 -16.99
C LEU A 31 3.07 5.82 -18.02
N HIS A 32 2.38 6.85 -17.55
CA HIS A 32 1.79 7.88 -18.42
C HIS A 32 2.87 8.61 -19.23
N ALA A 33 3.96 9.02 -18.58
CA ALA A 33 5.11 9.64 -19.24
C ALA A 33 5.78 8.73 -20.29
N CYS A 34 5.69 7.41 -20.12
CA CYS A 34 6.12 6.41 -21.11
C CYS A 34 5.10 6.16 -22.22
N GLY A 35 4.01 6.92 -22.26
CA GLY A 35 2.96 6.81 -23.30
C GLY A 35 2.01 5.62 -23.12
N VAL A 36 1.94 5.05 -21.90
CA VAL A 36 0.97 4.01 -21.57
C VAL A 36 -0.39 4.64 -21.25
N LYS A 37 -1.43 4.19 -21.90
CA LYS A 37 -2.82 4.55 -21.65
C LYS A 37 -3.34 3.80 -20.43
N LEU A 38 -3.76 4.53 -19.38
CA LEU A 38 -4.06 3.97 -18.08
C LEU A 38 -5.56 3.93 -17.82
N ILE A 39 -6.07 2.77 -17.41
CA ILE A 39 -7.44 2.59 -16.89
C ILE A 39 -7.31 2.24 -15.41
N LEU A 40 -7.60 3.20 -14.54
CA LEU A 40 -7.45 3.04 -13.10
C LEU A 40 -8.76 2.58 -12.48
N HIS A 41 -8.67 1.53 -11.67
CA HIS A 41 -9.73 1.00 -10.82
C HIS A 41 -9.31 1.18 -9.37
N CYS A 42 -9.93 2.07 -8.60
CA CYS A 42 -9.55 2.33 -7.22
C CYS A 42 -10.73 2.23 -6.25
N PHE A 43 -10.44 1.81 -5.02
CA PHE A 43 -11.44 1.66 -3.98
C PHE A 43 -11.50 2.90 -3.09
N GLU A 44 -12.72 3.38 -2.84
CA GLU A 44 -12.99 4.49 -1.94
C GLU A 44 -12.85 4.03 -0.49
N TYR A 45 -11.92 4.64 0.24
CA TYR A 45 -11.78 4.47 1.68
C TYR A 45 -11.13 5.71 2.28
N GLU A 46 -11.92 6.52 2.99
CA GLU A 46 -11.49 7.73 3.68
C GLU A 46 -10.77 8.77 2.80
N ARG A 47 -10.90 8.65 1.47
CA ARG A 47 -10.28 9.53 0.49
C ARG A 47 -11.32 9.97 -0.55
N PRO A 48 -11.36 11.26 -0.89
CA PRO A 48 -12.26 11.78 -1.92
C PRO A 48 -11.81 11.34 -3.32
N HIS A 49 -12.70 11.45 -4.29
CA HIS A 49 -12.31 11.41 -5.71
C HIS A 49 -11.30 12.49 -6.00
N ALA A 50 -10.37 12.21 -6.90
CA ALA A 50 -9.23 13.06 -7.18
C ALA A 50 -9.18 13.39 -8.69
N PRO A 51 -9.56 14.62 -9.10
CA PRO A 51 -9.45 15.06 -10.49
C PRO A 51 -8.03 14.96 -11.07
N GLU A 52 -7.02 15.02 -10.22
CA GLU A 52 -5.62 14.87 -10.59
C GLU A 52 -5.34 13.50 -11.25
N LEU A 53 -6.07 12.46 -10.86
CA LEU A 53 -5.95 11.13 -11.47
C LEU A 53 -6.55 11.10 -12.88
N GLU A 54 -7.55 11.92 -13.15
CA GLU A 54 -8.19 12.03 -14.47
C GLU A 54 -7.29 12.74 -15.48
N SER A 55 -6.29 13.51 -15.02
CA SER A 55 -5.30 14.14 -15.89
C SER A 55 -4.20 13.19 -16.39
N ILE A 56 -3.95 12.09 -15.67
CA ILE A 56 -2.89 11.11 -15.98
C ILE A 56 -3.45 9.75 -16.42
N CYS A 57 -4.74 9.48 -16.17
CA CYS A 57 -5.40 8.25 -16.57
C CYS A 57 -6.47 8.54 -17.63
N ASP A 58 -6.55 7.70 -18.66
CA ASP A 58 -7.61 7.81 -19.70
C ASP A 58 -8.99 7.52 -19.13
N LYS A 59 -9.06 6.72 -18.06
CA LYS A 59 -10.30 6.42 -17.35
C LYS A 59 -10.04 6.09 -15.90
N VAL A 60 -10.89 6.60 -15.00
CA VAL A 60 -10.83 6.29 -13.56
C VAL A 60 -12.19 5.76 -13.11
N PHE A 61 -12.18 4.58 -12.47
CA PHE A 61 -13.34 3.98 -11.86
C PHE A 61 -13.18 3.95 -10.34
N TYR A 62 -14.23 4.38 -9.61
CA TYR A 62 -14.28 4.39 -8.16
C TYR A 62 -15.26 3.35 -7.65
N TYR A 63 -14.81 2.53 -6.69
CA TYR A 63 -15.59 1.45 -6.09
C TYR A 63 -15.66 1.62 -4.58
N LYS A 64 -16.84 1.48 -4.01
CA LYS A 64 -17.01 1.53 -2.55
C LYS A 64 -16.51 0.26 -1.89
N ARG A 65 -15.71 0.41 -0.83
CA ARG A 65 -15.37 -0.73 0.03
C ARG A 65 -16.59 -1.20 0.81
N ARG A 66 -16.75 -2.51 0.91
CA ARG A 66 -17.76 -3.15 1.77
C ARG A 66 -17.19 -3.31 3.17
N THR A 67 -17.25 -2.24 3.96
CA THR A 67 -16.86 -2.26 5.37
C THR A 67 -18.03 -2.76 6.21
N GLY A 68 -17.78 -3.69 7.14
CA GLY A 68 -18.82 -4.21 8.04
C GLY A 68 -18.50 -5.57 8.62
N VAL A 69 -19.37 -6.04 9.51
CA VAL A 69 -19.19 -7.30 10.26
C VAL A 69 -19.10 -8.52 9.33
N ILE A 70 -19.88 -8.54 8.24
CA ILE A 70 -19.91 -9.67 7.30
C ILE A 70 -18.53 -9.94 6.68
N ALA A 71 -17.75 -8.89 6.40
CA ALA A 71 -16.41 -9.03 5.86
C ALA A 71 -15.46 -9.79 6.82
N ASN A 72 -15.73 -9.75 8.13
CA ASN A 72 -14.96 -10.46 9.14
C ASN A 72 -15.36 -11.95 9.29
N LEU A 73 -16.53 -12.34 8.79
CA LEU A 73 -17.06 -13.70 8.93
C LEU A 73 -16.64 -14.62 7.78
N THR A 74 -15.82 -14.17 6.85
CA THR A 74 -15.34 -14.94 5.71
C THR A 74 -13.96 -15.56 5.99
N TRP A 75 -13.58 -16.60 5.23
CA TRP A 75 -12.21 -17.13 5.23
C TRP A 75 -11.20 -16.25 4.49
N LEU A 76 -11.67 -15.28 3.70
CA LEU A 76 -10.81 -14.32 3.02
C LEU A 76 -10.32 -13.25 4.01
N PRO A 77 -9.12 -12.68 3.79
CA PRO A 77 -8.69 -11.52 4.56
C PRO A 77 -9.71 -10.39 4.43
N TYR A 78 -9.96 -9.69 5.54
CA TYR A 78 -10.92 -8.58 5.60
C TYR A 78 -10.67 -7.55 4.49
N ASN A 79 -9.41 -7.17 4.32
CA ASN A 79 -9.04 -6.17 3.32
C ASN A 79 -9.25 -6.63 1.87
N VAL A 80 -9.16 -7.92 1.59
CA VAL A 80 -9.48 -8.50 0.27
C VAL A 80 -10.98 -8.54 0.06
N TYR A 81 -11.73 -9.13 1.01
CA TYR A 81 -13.18 -9.26 0.88
C TYR A 81 -13.89 -7.91 0.81
N SER A 82 -13.41 -6.92 1.55
CA SER A 82 -13.97 -5.56 1.54
C SER A 82 -13.90 -4.89 0.17
N ARG A 83 -13.07 -5.40 -0.75
CA ARG A 83 -12.91 -4.92 -2.13
C ARG A 83 -13.66 -5.78 -3.17
N LYS A 84 -14.59 -6.59 -2.72
CA LYS A 84 -15.53 -7.31 -3.59
C LYS A 84 -16.57 -6.34 -4.14
N ASP A 85 -16.39 -5.87 -5.36
CA ASP A 85 -17.39 -5.07 -6.09
C ASP A 85 -17.58 -5.68 -7.49
N HIS A 86 -18.81 -6.10 -7.81
CA HIS A 86 -19.13 -6.75 -9.08
C HIS A 86 -18.85 -5.86 -10.29
N ARG A 87 -19.00 -4.53 -10.14
CA ARG A 87 -18.69 -3.58 -11.21
C ARG A 87 -17.21 -3.62 -11.62
N LEU A 88 -16.28 -3.98 -10.71
CA LEU A 88 -14.87 -4.11 -11.06
C LEU A 88 -14.66 -5.19 -12.12
N ILE A 89 -15.20 -6.39 -11.92
CA ILE A 89 -15.01 -7.47 -12.91
C ILE A 89 -15.74 -7.17 -14.21
N GLU A 90 -16.92 -6.55 -14.16
CA GLU A 90 -17.65 -6.11 -15.36
C GLU A 90 -16.84 -5.09 -16.17
N ASN A 91 -16.22 -4.10 -15.50
CA ASN A 91 -15.39 -3.11 -16.16
C ASN A 91 -14.10 -3.72 -16.72
N LEU A 92 -13.47 -4.66 -16.02
CA LEU A 92 -12.30 -5.38 -16.53
C LEU A 92 -12.61 -6.21 -17.78
N LEU A 93 -13.84 -6.72 -17.91
CA LEU A 93 -14.28 -7.52 -19.07
C LEU A 93 -14.64 -6.66 -20.29
N GLN A 94 -14.70 -5.34 -20.19
CA GLN A 94 -14.94 -4.44 -21.34
C GLN A 94 -13.79 -4.40 -22.36
N ASN A 95 -12.62 -4.90 -21.99
CA ASN A 95 -11.44 -4.93 -22.84
C ASN A 95 -10.60 -6.18 -22.53
N ASP A 96 -9.52 -6.39 -23.29
CA ASP A 96 -8.58 -7.50 -23.12
C ASP A 96 -7.18 -7.05 -22.69
N TYR A 97 -7.03 -5.79 -22.28
CA TYR A 97 -5.74 -5.23 -21.88
C TYR A 97 -5.17 -5.90 -20.62
N PRO A 98 -3.83 -5.93 -20.46
CA PRO A 98 -3.20 -6.43 -19.24
C PRO A 98 -3.76 -5.79 -17.98
N ILE A 99 -3.68 -6.52 -16.86
CA ILE A 99 -4.17 -6.05 -15.55
C ILE A 99 -3.02 -6.09 -14.56
N LEU A 100 -2.71 -4.94 -13.94
CA LEU A 100 -1.81 -4.81 -12.80
C LEU A 100 -2.63 -4.72 -11.51
N PHE A 101 -2.43 -5.68 -10.60
CA PHE A 101 -3.02 -5.69 -9.27
C PHE A 101 -2.02 -5.17 -8.24
N GLU A 102 -2.39 -4.10 -7.52
CA GLU A 102 -1.56 -3.45 -6.51
C GLU A 102 -1.84 -4.01 -5.12
N GLY A 103 -0.91 -4.82 -4.61
CA GLY A 103 -1.01 -5.51 -3.35
C GLY A 103 -2.07 -6.63 -3.32
N LEU A 104 -1.96 -7.57 -2.40
CA LEU A 104 -2.94 -8.65 -2.21
C LEU A 104 -4.36 -8.15 -1.96
N HIS A 105 -4.50 -6.97 -1.38
CA HIS A 105 -5.79 -6.35 -1.07
C HIS A 105 -6.66 -6.13 -2.31
N SER A 106 -6.06 -5.92 -3.49
CA SER A 106 -6.76 -5.66 -4.76
C SER A 106 -7.10 -6.93 -5.54
N CYS A 107 -6.63 -8.10 -5.10
CA CYS A 107 -6.60 -9.34 -5.88
C CYS A 107 -7.89 -10.17 -5.83
N TYR A 108 -9.01 -9.64 -5.32
CA TYR A 108 -10.26 -10.42 -5.16
C TYR A 108 -10.70 -11.17 -6.43
N TYR A 109 -10.47 -10.60 -7.62
CA TYR A 109 -10.85 -11.21 -8.91
C TYR A 109 -9.66 -11.76 -9.70
N MET A 110 -8.48 -11.88 -9.10
CA MET A 110 -7.29 -12.36 -9.83
C MET A 110 -7.45 -13.79 -10.35
N ASP A 111 -8.16 -14.64 -9.61
CA ASP A 111 -8.44 -16.05 -9.97
C ASP A 111 -9.79 -16.25 -10.66
N ASP A 112 -10.50 -15.16 -11.03
CA ASP A 112 -11.79 -15.27 -11.73
C ASP A 112 -11.62 -16.00 -13.08
N PRO A 113 -12.38 -17.09 -13.35
CA PRO A 113 -12.25 -17.86 -14.57
C PRO A 113 -12.42 -17.04 -15.86
N ARG A 114 -13.19 -15.94 -15.81
CA ARG A 114 -13.40 -15.04 -16.96
C ARG A 114 -12.13 -14.29 -17.35
N LEU A 115 -11.17 -14.15 -16.42
CA LEU A 115 -9.86 -13.51 -16.63
C LEU A 115 -8.72 -14.52 -16.89
N ARG A 116 -9.01 -15.81 -17.11
CA ARG A 116 -7.99 -16.86 -17.24
C ARG A 116 -6.98 -16.60 -18.36
N ASN A 117 -7.42 -16.01 -19.46
CA ASN A 117 -6.59 -15.73 -20.65
C ASN A 117 -5.98 -14.31 -20.62
N ARG A 118 -6.22 -13.54 -19.58
CA ARG A 118 -5.71 -12.17 -19.43
C ARG A 118 -4.29 -12.18 -18.86
N MET A 119 -3.43 -11.36 -19.43
CA MET A 119 -2.14 -11.10 -18.81
C MET A 119 -2.37 -10.37 -17.47
N LYS A 120 -1.94 -10.99 -16.38
CA LYS A 120 -2.07 -10.48 -15.02
C LYS A 120 -0.69 -10.26 -14.41
N ILE A 121 -0.48 -9.05 -13.91
CA ILE A 121 0.72 -8.65 -13.20
C ILE A 121 0.31 -8.41 -11.75
N PHE A 122 1.05 -9.00 -10.82
CA PHE A 122 0.83 -8.77 -9.39
C PHE A 122 2.02 -8.02 -8.82
N ARG A 123 1.77 -6.87 -8.19
CA ARG A 123 2.79 -6.13 -7.44
C ARG A 123 2.61 -6.39 -5.95
N GLU A 124 3.58 -7.08 -5.37
CA GLU A 124 3.64 -7.30 -3.92
C GLU A 124 4.25 -6.07 -3.25
N CYS A 125 3.48 -5.42 -2.38
CA CYS A 125 3.94 -4.24 -1.63
C CYS A 125 4.53 -4.62 -0.27
N ASN A 126 4.04 -5.72 0.33
CA ASN A 126 4.49 -6.29 1.59
C ASN A 126 4.15 -7.78 1.62
N ILE A 127 4.92 -8.57 2.34
CA ILE A 127 4.50 -9.92 2.72
C ILE A 127 3.44 -9.77 3.83
N GLU A 128 2.17 -9.67 3.41
CA GLU A 128 1.05 -9.26 4.28
C GLU A 128 0.90 -10.09 5.55
N HIS A 129 1.07 -11.40 5.47
CA HIS A 129 0.95 -12.25 6.65
C HIS A 129 2.04 -11.98 7.70
N ASP A 130 3.25 -11.60 7.28
CA ASP A 130 4.32 -11.23 8.21
C ASP A 130 4.04 -9.85 8.81
N TYR A 131 3.56 -8.89 8.02
CA TYR A 131 3.13 -7.59 8.51
C TYR A 131 2.06 -7.74 9.61
N TYR A 132 1.01 -8.52 9.36
CA TYR A 132 -0.03 -8.76 10.36
C TYR A 132 0.46 -9.53 11.60
N ARG A 133 1.42 -10.45 11.45
CA ARG A 133 2.09 -11.09 12.61
C ARG A 133 2.85 -10.08 13.46
N HIS A 134 3.55 -9.13 12.84
CA HIS A 134 4.23 -8.06 13.57
C HIS A 134 3.23 -7.17 14.30
N LEU A 135 2.13 -6.78 13.68
CA LEU A 135 1.06 -6.03 14.34
C LEU A 135 0.48 -6.77 15.55
N ALA A 136 0.26 -8.09 15.43
CA ALA A 136 -0.22 -8.92 16.54
C ALA A 136 0.75 -8.95 17.72
N LYS A 137 2.07 -8.95 17.46
CA LYS A 137 3.12 -8.96 18.50
C LYS A 137 3.33 -7.60 19.14
N SER A 138 3.22 -6.52 18.37
CA SER A 138 3.49 -5.15 18.83
C SER A 138 2.32 -4.52 19.55
N GLY A 139 1.13 -5.07 19.40
CA GLY A 139 -0.12 -4.49 19.89
C GLY A 139 -0.40 -4.73 21.37
N LYS A 140 -1.02 -3.75 22.03
CA LYS A 140 -1.59 -3.89 23.38
C LYS A 140 -3.07 -4.23 23.27
N GLY A 141 -3.49 -5.42 23.72
CA GLY A 141 -4.90 -5.88 23.79
C GLY A 141 -5.12 -7.25 23.15
N LEU A 142 -5.63 -8.20 23.92
CA LEU A 142 -5.80 -9.59 23.51
C LEU A 142 -6.71 -9.75 22.28
N VAL A 143 -7.85 -9.06 22.26
CA VAL A 143 -8.84 -9.15 21.17
C VAL A 143 -8.23 -8.65 19.85
N ARG A 144 -7.54 -7.51 19.89
CA ARG A 144 -6.89 -6.95 18.71
C ARG A 144 -5.74 -7.85 18.20
N ASN A 145 -4.93 -8.36 19.11
CA ASN A 145 -3.83 -9.25 18.74
C ASN A 145 -4.35 -10.56 18.14
N ALA A 146 -5.44 -11.11 18.68
CA ALA A 146 -6.13 -12.28 18.11
C ALA A 146 -6.67 -11.97 16.70
N PHE A 147 -7.30 -10.81 16.50
CA PHE A 147 -7.75 -10.37 15.18
C PHE A 147 -6.60 -10.32 14.16
N PHE A 148 -5.49 -9.67 14.51
CA PHE A 148 -4.33 -9.57 13.61
C PHE A 148 -3.69 -10.95 13.34
N MET A 149 -3.68 -11.84 14.30
CA MET A 149 -3.19 -13.21 14.09
C MET A 149 -4.09 -13.99 13.12
N ILE A 150 -5.42 -13.85 13.24
CA ILE A 150 -6.38 -14.47 12.32
C ILE A 150 -6.19 -13.89 10.91
N GLU A 151 -6.05 -12.57 10.76
CA GLU A 151 -5.79 -11.95 9.47
C GLU A 151 -4.45 -12.41 8.88
N ALA A 152 -3.40 -12.56 9.68
CA ALA A 152 -2.13 -13.12 9.22
C ALA A 152 -2.30 -14.53 8.64
N MET A 153 -3.06 -15.40 9.31
CA MET A 153 -3.36 -16.75 8.82
C MET A 153 -4.17 -16.71 7.52
N ARG A 154 -5.17 -15.83 7.42
CA ARG A 154 -5.98 -15.63 6.22
C ARG A 154 -5.12 -15.15 5.04
N PHE A 155 -4.24 -14.15 5.25
CA PHE A 155 -3.33 -13.67 4.21
C PHE A 155 -2.33 -14.74 3.79
N GLN A 156 -1.79 -15.52 4.71
CA GLN A 156 -0.89 -16.64 4.38
C GLN A 156 -1.59 -17.68 3.49
N ALA A 157 -2.84 -18.01 3.78
CA ALA A 157 -3.62 -18.91 2.93
C ALA A 157 -3.98 -18.28 1.59
N TYR A 158 -4.34 -16.97 1.59
CA TYR A 158 -4.78 -16.24 0.41
C TYR A 158 -3.64 -15.89 -0.55
N GLN A 159 -2.41 -15.74 -0.08
CA GLN A 159 -1.25 -15.42 -0.92
C GLN A 159 -1.10 -16.37 -2.12
N LYS A 160 -1.63 -17.58 -2.02
CA LYS A 160 -1.65 -18.55 -3.12
C LYS A 160 -2.36 -18.04 -4.38
N VAL A 161 -3.18 -16.99 -4.29
CA VAL A 161 -3.82 -16.36 -5.44
C VAL A 161 -2.79 -15.79 -6.41
N ALA A 162 -1.59 -15.42 -5.95
CA ALA A 162 -0.50 -14.92 -6.79
C ALA A 162 -0.04 -15.91 -7.87
N ARG A 163 -0.36 -17.22 -7.74
CA ARG A 163 -0.12 -18.22 -8.79
C ARG A 163 -0.83 -17.94 -10.11
N TYR A 164 -1.90 -17.14 -10.08
CA TYR A 164 -2.66 -16.76 -11.26
C TYR A 164 -2.08 -15.54 -12.00
N ALA A 165 -1.02 -14.92 -11.45
CA ALA A 165 -0.28 -13.87 -12.13
C ALA A 165 0.72 -14.45 -13.14
N ASN A 166 0.88 -13.79 -14.28
CA ASN A 166 1.91 -14.12 -15.28
C ASN A 166 3.27 -13.53 -14.89
N LEU A 167 3.26 -12.44 -14.12
CA LEU A 167 4.42 -11.76 -13.58
C LEU A 167 4.12 -11.29 -12.16
N ILE A 168 5.05 -11.56 -11.25
CA ILE A 168 5.02 -11.02 -9.88
C ILE A 168 6.15 -10.00 -9.76
N ILE A 169 5.84 -8.83 -9.23
CA ILE A 169 6.80 -7.75 -8.99
C ILE A 169 6.91 -7.52 -7.49
N ALA A 170 8.10 -7.67 -6.94
CA ALA A 170 8.41 -7.37 -5.55
C ALA A 170 9.09 -6.01 -5.40
N VAL A 171 8.83 -5.31 -4.29
CA VAL A 171 9.42 -3.99 -3.98
C VAL A 171 10.77 -4.07 -3.30
N SER A 172 11.16 -5.25 -2.81
CA SER A 172 12.47 -5.50 -2.21
C SER A 172 13.09 -6.79 -2.75
N THR A 173 14.41 -6.89 -2.70
CA THR A 173 15.14 -8.12 -3.08
C THR A 173 14.82 -9.26 -2.13
N THR A 174 14.67 -8.99 -0.83
CA THR A 174 14.30 -9.98 0.18
C THR A 174 12.94 -10.60 -0.11
N ASP A 175 11.93 -9.76 -0.46
CA ASP A 175 10.61 -10.25 -0.81
C ASP A 175 10.62 -11.01 -2.14
N ALA A 176 11.41 -10.55 -3.12
CA ALA A 176 11.60 -11.26 -4.37
C ALA A 176 12.16 -12.68 -4.15
N ASP A 177 13.14 -12.83 -3.28
CA ASP A 177 13.74 -14.13 -2.95
C ASP A 177 12.77 -15.04 -2.18
N TYR A 178 11.98 -14.46 -1.28
CA TYR A 178 10.89 -15.17 -0.63
C TYR A 178 9.86 -15.67 -1.65
N LEU A 179 9.39 -14.79 -2.53
CA LEU A 179 8.37 -15.13 -3.54
C LEU A 179 8.87 -16.17 -4.54
N ARG A 180 10.15 -16.14 -4.97
CA ARG A 180 10.76 -17.17 -5.83
C ARG A 180 10.71 -18.55 -5.19
N LYS A 181 10.90 -18.63 -3.85
CA LYS A 181 10.77 -19.90 -3.12
C LYS A 181 9.32 -20.38 -3.03
N GLN A 182 8.36 -19.44 -2.87
CA GLN A 182 6.94 -19.78 -2.76
C GLN A 182 6.30 -20.12 -4.12
N PHE A 183 6.76 -19.49 -5.20
CA PHE A 183 6.20 -19.59 -6.55
C PHE A 183 7.30 -19.91 -7.59
N PRO A 184 7.93 -21.11 -7.54
CA PRO A 184 9.09 -21.44 -8.39
C PRO A 184 8.79 -21.46 -9.88
N ASN A 185 7.52 -21.59 -10.27
CA ASN A 185 7.08 -21.61 -11.66
C ASN A 185 6.63 -20.23 -12.17
N GLN A 186 6.71 -19.19 -11.35
CA GLN A 186 6.29 -17.84 -11.73
C GLN A 186 7.51 -16.97 -12.05
N ARG A 187 7.33 -16.08 -13.01
CA ARG A 187 8.31 -15.02 -13.26
C ARG A 187 8.21 -13.97 -12.15
N ILE A 188 9.32 -13.73 -11.46
CA ILE A 188 9.38 -12.77 -10.34
C ILE A 188 10.53 -11.78 -10.59
N GLU A 189 10.17 -10.50 -10.62
CA GLU A 189 11.09 -9.40 -10.85
C GLU A 189 11.11 -8.46 -9.65
N PHE A 190 12.27 -7.88 -9.41
CA PHE A 190 12.43 -6.79 -8.43
C PHE A 190 12.29 -5.46 -9.15
N VAL A 191 11.34 -4.64 -8.70
CA VAL A 191 11.19 -3.24 -9.13
C VAL A 191 10.98 -2.40 -7.87
N PRO A 192 11.87 -1.47 -7.53
CA PRO A 192 11.76 -0.65 -6.33
C PRO A 192 10.48 0.20 -6.33
N CYS A 193 10.14 0.77 -5.17
CA CYS A 193 9.03 1.69 -5.04
C CYS A 193 9.25 2.95 -5.86
N PHE A 194 8.19 3.43 -6.50
CA PHE A 194 8.16 4.71 -7.19
C PHE A 194 7.98 5.85 -6.19
N HIS A 195 8.60 6.99 -6.43
CA HIS A 195 8.54 8.18 -5.58
C HIS A 195 8.81 9.44 -6.41
N GLU A 196 8.57 10.62 -5.85
CA GLU A 196 8.73 11.91 -6.53
C GLU A 196 10.18 12.29 -6.88
N ASN A 197 11.16 11.74 -6.13
CA ASN A 197 12.55 12.16 -6.26
C ASN A 197 13.19 11.52 -7.49
N ASN A 198 13.63 12.32 -8.42
CA ASN A 198 14.31 11.90 -9.66
C ASN A 198 15.85 12.02 -9.59
N ARG A 199 16.38 12.56 -8.47
CA ARG A 199 17.82 12.73 -8.24
C ARG A 199 18.14 12.66 -6.74
N ILE A 200 19.34 12.22 -6.44
CA ILE A 200 19.89 12.29 -5.09
C ILE A 200 20.57 13.66 -4.94
N THR A 201 20.14 14.43 -3.93
CA THR A 201 20.70 15.75 -3.60
C THR A 201 21.47 15.74 -2.28
N ALA A 202 21.47 14.60 -1.57
CA ALA A 202 22.20 14.44 -0.32
C ALA A 202 23.70 14.29 -0.61
N GLU A 203 24.51 15.05 0.14
CA GLU A 203 25.96 14.92 0.08
C GLU A 203 26.47 14.01 1.22
N PRO A 204 27.48 13.17 0.96
CA PRO A 204 28.11 12.38 2.01
C PRO A 204 28.76 13.29 3.06
N GLY A 205 28.50 13.02 4.34
CA GLY A 205 29.09 13.81 5.42
C GLY A 205 28.69 13.31 6.80
N LYS A 206 29.26 13.95 7.82
CA LYS A 206 28.86 13.76 9.22
C LYS A 206 27.89 14.89 9.59
N SER A 207 26.83 14.55 10.32
CA SER A 207 25.87 15.50 10.85
C SER A 207 25.75 15.33 12.37
N ASP A 208 25.35 16.40 13.04
CA ASP A 208 25.09 16.41 14.50
C ASP A 208 23.70 15.87 14.84
N TYR A 209 22.94 15.37 13.85
CA TYR A 209 21.61 14.86 14.06
C TYR A 209 21.32 13.61 13.20
N ILE A 210 20.37 12.81 13.65
CA ILE A 210 19.76 11.73 12.87
C ILE A 210 18.34 12.18 12.53
N LEU A 211 18.03 12.23 11.24
CA LEU A 211 16.66 12.48 10.78
C LEU A 211 15.88 11.16 10.78
N TYR A 212 14.75 11.12 11.49
CA TYR A 212 13.77 10.07 11.37
C TYR A 212 12.55 10.61 10.63
N HIS A 213 12.17 9.95 9.53
CA HIS A 213 10.98 10.25 8.75
C HIS A 213 10.02 9.06 8.83
N GLY A 214 8.78 9.28 9.30
CA GLY A 214 7.79 8.21 9.42
C GLY A 214 6.45 8.71 9.93
N LYS A 215 5.41 7.89 9.76
CA LYS A 215 4.05 8.18 10.24
C LYS A 215 3.95 7.79 11.73
N LEU A 216 3.91 8.76 12.63
CA LEU A 216 3.87 8.53 14.09
C LEU A 216 2.58 7.87 14.60
N SER A 217 1.51 7.84 13.80
CA SER A 217 0.30 7.08 14.14
C SER A 217 0.49 5.56 14.05
N VAL A 218 1.53 5.09 13.35
CA VAL A 218 1.88 3.67 13.24
C VAL A 218 2.72 3.25 14.44
N ILE A 219 2.37 2.10 15.05
CA ILE A 219 2.99 1.64 16.31
C ILE A 219 4.50 1.44 16.17
N GLU A 220 4.95 0.87 15.06
CA GLU A 220 6.37 0.64 14.75
C GLU A 220 7.15 1.96 14.71
N SER A 221 6.56 2.98 14.10
CA SER A 221 7.16 4.33 14.03
C SER A 221 7.29 4.98 15.40
N ARG A 222 6.32 4.74 16.31
CA ARG A 222 6.37 5.24 17.69
C ARG A 222 7.49 4.57 18.50
N VAL A 223 7.69 3.26 18.34
CA VAL A 223 8.73 2.54 19.06
C VAL A 223 10.13 3.06 18.67
N ILE A 224 10.38 3.21 17.36
CA ILE A 224 11.66 3.72 16.86
C ILE A 224 11.88 5.16 17.32
N SER A 225 10.87 6.04 17.28
CA SER A 225 10.99 7.43 17.74
C SER A 225 11.28 7.51 19.24
N HIS A 226 10.69 6.65 20.05
CA HIS A 226 10.98 6.57 21.48
C HIS A 226 12.42 6.09 21.75
N GLN A 227 12.91 5.10 21.04
CA GLN A 227 14.29 4.61 21.18
C GLN A 227 15.31 5.64 20.73
N ALA A 228 15.04 6.39 19.65
CA ALA A 228 15.92 7.46 19.17
C ALA A 228 16.02 8.65 20.13
N CYS A 229 14.94 8.96 20.89
CA CYS A 229 14.94 10.05 21.86
C CYS A 229 15.77 9.79 23.14
N PHE A 230 16.21 8.55 23.38
CA PHE A 230 17.04 8.22 24.56
C PHE A 230 18.54 8.36 24.34
N GLN A 231 18.99 8.75 23.14
CA GLN A 231 20.40 9.08 22.86
C GLN A 231 20.57 10.60 22.77
N PRO A 232 21.73 11.18 23.14
CA PRO A 232 21.95 12.65 23.13
C PRO A 232 22.12 13.22 21.72
N ILE A 233 21.43 12.66 20.73
CA ILE A 233 21.42 13.10 19.34
C ILE A 233 20.11 13.89 19.12
N LYS A 234 20.21 15.11 18.60
CA LYS A 234 19.03 15.91 18.21
C LYS A 234 18.24 15.16 17.15
N THR A 235 17.06 14.66 17.51
CA THR A 235 16.15 13.97 16.58
C THR A 235 15.08 14.96 16.13
N TYR A 236 14.96 15.16 14.82
CA TYR A 236 13.88 15.94 14.22
C TYR A 236 12.81 14.96 13.72
N LEU A 237 11.58 15.10 14.24
CA LEU A 237 10.43 14.30 13.82
C LEU A 237 9.62 15.10 12.81
N HIS A 238 9.48 14.57 11.62
CA HIS A 238 8.57 15.10 10.60
C HIS A 238 7.29 14.26 10.60
N ASN A 239 6.16 14.87 10.93
CA ASN A 239 4.85 14.21 10.94
C ASN A 239 4.16 14.45 9.58
N SER A 240 4.14 13.47 8.72
CA SER A 240 3.42 13.51 7.46
C SER A 240 1.95 13.09 7.67
N GLY A 241 1.09 14.03 8.03
CA GLY A 241 -0.37 13.91 7.94
C GLY A 241 -1.08 13.23 9.11
N HIS A 242 -2.15 13.85 9.57
CA HIS A 242 -3.12 13.31 10.53
C HIS A 242 -4.13 12.43 9.77
N GLU A 243 -4.07 11.13 9.99
CA GLU A 243 -5.21 10.24 9.82
C GLU A 243 -5.53 9.62 11.18
N PRO A 244 -6.78 9.65 11.65
CA PRO A 244 -7.16 9.01 12.91
C PRO A 244 -7.03 7.49 12.79
N ASP A 245 -6.49 6.86 13.83
CA ASP A 245 -6.49 5.41 13.99
C ASP A 245 -7.96 4.94 14.14
N PRO A 246 -8.50 4.10 13.26
CA PRO A 246 -9.89 3.64 13.34
C PRO A 246 -10.21 2.82 14.62
N PHE A 247 -9.20 2.54 15.45
CA PHE A 247 -9.35 1.85 16.74
C PHE A 247 -9.00 2.73 17.95
N ASP A 248 -8.70 4.02 17.76
CA ASP A 248 -8.43 4.92 18.88
C ASP A 248 -9.74 5.49 19.45
N THR A 249 -10.29 4.81 20.45
CA THR A 249 -11.46 5.28 21.22
C THR A 249 -11.13 6.28 22.30
N ARG A 250 -9.89 6.75 22.40
CA ARG A 250 -9.44 7.74 23.39
C ARG A 250 -9.22 9.08 22.72
N GLY A 251 -10.03 10.06 23.15
CA GLY A 251 -9.96 11.43 22.69
C GLY A 251 -8.53 12.00 22.68
N SER A 252 -8.21 12.64 21.60
CA SER A 252 -6.95 13.29 21.30
C SER A 252 -6.55 14.28 22.42
N ARG A 253 -5.60 13.91 23.27
CA ARG A 253 -4.81 14.90 24.00
C ARG A 253 -3.76 15.44 23.04
N SER A 254 -3.94 16.68 22.61
CA SER A 254 -2.97 17.45 21.85
C SER A 254 -1.64 17.52 22.60
N LEU A 255 -0.59 16.95 22.01
CA LEU A 255 0.78 17.20 22.47
C LEU A 255 1.14 18.66 22.14
N PRO A 256 1.87 19.36 23.03
CA PRO A 256 2.20 20.76 22.83
C PRO A 256 3.09 20.94 21.60
N THR A 257 2.67 21.82 20.69
CA THR A 257 3.46 22.29 19.58
C THR A 257 4.65 23.09 20.08
N TYR A 258 5.85 22.63 19.86
CA TYR A 258 7.07 23.37 20.18
C TYR A 258 7.26 24.47 19.13
N LYS A 259 6.97 25.71 19.51
CA LYS A 259 7.28 26.88 18.67
C LYS A 259 8.80 27.09 18.63
N SER A 260 9.41 27.02 17.46
CA SER A 260 10.79 27.44 17.25
C SER A 260 10.90 28.95 17.54
N ARG A 261 11.66 29.33 18.57
CA ARG A 261 12.15 30.70 18.72
C ARG A 261 13.28 30.92 17.75
N SER A 262 13.04 31.68 16.70
CA SER A 262 14.10 32.34 15.93
C SER A 262 14.77 33.37 16.86
N LYS A 263 16.03 33.14 17.19
CA LYS A 263 16.89 34.23 17.69
C LYS A 263 17.52 34.90 16.49
N SER A 264 17.06 36.13 16.23
CA SER A 264 17.82 37.13 15.49
C SER A 264 19.01 37.57 16.34
N GLN A 265 20.21 37.33 15.85
CA GLN A 265 21.35 38.26 15.83
C GLN A 265 22.34 37.74 14.82
#